data_bc34bad05bdcbff6cb2749d0cbcfa288
#
_entry.id   bc34bad05bdcbff6cb2749d0cbcfa288
#
_cell.length_a   1.000
_cell.length_b   1.000
_cell.length_c   1.000
_cell.angle_alpha   90.00
_cell.angle_beta   90.00
_cell.angle_gamma   90.00
#
_symmetry.space_group_name_H-M   'P 1'
#
loop_
_entity.id
_entity.type
_entity.pdbx_description
1 polymer ?
#
loop_
_entity_poly.entity_id
_entity_poly.type
_entity_poly.pdbx_seq_one_letter_code
_entity_poly.pdbx_strand_id
1 'polypeptide(L)'
;MKKILLALLPLALFGSNLSEIANKATQNEISKIKELELKRANLNDEATSSAYLPSLSLEGSYGKNASTFPSIVAKESAGVLARIDFLLYDGGAREARLKMSQLLKNKAAIASDEAKNYLAFKAVNLYFNACALENIIAAKKAQANFLKGVLDKLEKANKAGLAAKDELENVRAKYHLANSAELEYKNKMEQILNEINLLTGGQILPLSGAKMAEISSNLASKNAELDKLNQDISLSEAKLSETRAGFLPQIMLYDTYGFYKNNYDIDLGKYSAYRPYLDKYLKEDTHGNKFGVSFRWRIFDFFATSKMSQASKIALDEARLNLEYKKRENETKLKNLQNEIATLSSKIASLNEYVKASELALRASFEKYNSGLLGYSDLLEALSQKFDAISLFEGAKDELEIKKAEYFFESGESILERIRD
;
A
#
# COMPACT_ATOMS: atom_id res chain seq x y z
N MET A 1 -51.84 11.61 -13.02
CA MET A 1 -51.11 11.64 -11.72
C MET A 1 -50.65 10.22 -11.39
N LYS A 2 -49.42 9.85 -11.73
CA LYS A 2 -48.83 8.56 -11.37
C LYS A 2 -48.11 8.75 -10.01
N LYS A 3 -48.61 8.09 -8.98
CA LYS A 3 -47.97 8.05 -7.68
C LYS A 3 -46.75 7.11 -7.80
N ILE A 4 -45.55 7.68 -7.73
CA ILE A 4 -44.33 6.93 -7.54
C ILE A 4 -44.26 6.51 -6.07
N LEU A 5 -44.52 5.24 -5.81
CA LEU A 5 -44.30 4.61 -4.51
C LEU A 5 -42.78 4.41 -4.36
N LEU A 6 -42.10 5.29 -3.63
CA LEU A 6 -40.74 5.04 -3.17
C LEU A 6 -40.80 3.93 -2.13
N ALA A 7 -40.48 2.70 -2.51
CA ALA A 7 -40.22 1.62 -1.59
C ALA A 7 -38.92 1.91 -0.84
N LEU A 8 -39.02 2.44 0.37
CA LEU A 8 -37.97 2.40 1.37
C LEU A 8 -37.73 0.92 1.71
N LEU A 9 -36.77 0.29 1.03
CA LEU A 9 -36.21 -0.96 1.52
C LEU A 9 -35.59 -0.65 2.90
N PRO A 10 -35.97 -1.36 3.97
CA PRO A 10 -35.20 -1.32 5.21
C PRO A 10 -33.80 -1.85 4.89
N LEU A 11 -32.76 -1.03 5.03
CA LEU A 11 -31.39 -1.53 5.11
C LEU A 11 -31.36 -2.44 6.33
N ALA A 12 -31.49 -3.73 6.11
CA ALA A 12 -31.21 -4.73 7.12
C ALA A 12 -29.70 -4.62 7.43
N LEU A 13 -29.39 -4.05 8.57
CA LEU A 13 -28.07 -4.09 9.18
C LEU A 13 -27.80 -5.56 9.54
N PHE A 14 -27.24 -6.31 8.60
CA PHE A 14 -26.73 -7.64 8.89
C PHE A 14 -25.39 -7.47 9.60
N GLY A 15 -25.30 -8.01 10.83
CA GLY A 15 -24.00 -8.19 11.46
C GLY A 15 -23.16 -9.12 10.59
N SER A 16 -21.92 -8.76 10.33
CA SER A 16 -20.98 -9.54 9.51
C SER A 16 -19.87 -10.11 10.37
N ASN A 17 -19.46 -11.34 10.06
CA ASN A 17 -18.31 -11.95 10.70
C ASN A 17 -17.00 -11.34 10.18
N LEU A 18 -15.89 -11.64 10.85
CA LEU A 18 -14.58 -11.06 10.52
C LEU A 18 -14.12 -11.40 9.10
N SER A 19 -14.33 -12.64 8.65
CA SER A 19 -13.97 -13.08 7.31
C SER A 19 -14.69 -12.27 6.23
N GLU A 20 -15.96 -11.94 6.42
CA GLU A 20 -16.71 -11.14 5.45
C GLU A 20 -16.18 -9.71 5.39
N ILE A 21 -15.94 -9.09 6.56
CA ILE A 21 -15.38 -7.72 6.64
C ILE A 21 -14.00 -7.67 5.97
N ALA A 22 -13.12 -8.63 6.27
CA ALA A 22 -11.79 -8.70 5.70
C ALA A 22 -11.82 -8.93 4.18
N ASN A 23 -12.70 -9.84 3.68
CA ASN A 23 -12.85 -10.05 2.24
C ASN A 23 -13.37 -8.79 1.52
N LYS A 24 -14.34 -8.06 2.06
CA LYS A 24 -14.81 -6.80 1.48
C LYS A 24 -13.70 -5.74 1.47
N ALA A 25 -12.92 -5.66 2.55
CA ALA A 25 -11.78 -4.74 2.64
C ALA A 25 -10.76 -4.97 1.53
N THR A 26 -10.49 -6.21 1.15
CA THR A 26 -9.54 -6.52 0.06
C THR A 26 -10.05 -6.15 -1.33
N GLN A 27 -11.31 -5.78 -1.48
CA GLN A 27 -11.94 -5.40 -2.75
C GLN A 27 -12.12 -3.88 -2.91
N ASN A 28 -11.56 -3.08 -1.99
CA ASN A 28 -11.71 -1.63 -2.01
C ASN A 28 -10.88 -0.95 -3.13
N GLU A 29 -10.99 0.37 -3.21
CA GLU A 29 -10.32 1.19 -4.21
C GLU A 29 -8.79 1.11 -4.14
N ILE A 30 -8.21 0.95 -2.94
CA ILE A 30 -6.74 0.82 -2.76
C ILE A 30 -6.24 -0.47 -3.43
N SER A 31 -6.96 -1.57 -3.24
CA SER A 31 -6.65 -2.84 -3.92
C SER A 31 -6.75 -2.70 -5.43
N LYS A 32 -7.84 -2.09 -5.93
CA LYS A 32 -8.05 -1.85 -7.37
C LYS A 32 -6.96 -0.95 -7.96
N ILE A 33 -6.50 0.07 -7.22
CA ILE A 33 -5.37 0.91 -7.66
C ILE A 33 -4.11 0.05 -7.83
N LYS A 34 -3.80 -0.86 -6.89
CA LYS A 34 -2.64 -1.75 -7.00
C LYS A 34 -2.76 -2.75 -8.14
N GLU A 35 -3.94 -3.25 -8.42
CA GLU A 35 -4.20 -4.08 -9.61
C GLU A 35 -4.02 -3.29 -10.92
N LEU A 36 -4.42 -2.02 -10.96
CA LEU A 36 -4.16 -1.15 -12.11
C LEU A 36 -2.67 -0.81 -12.26
N GLU A 37 -1.93 -0.63 -11.15
CA GLU A 37 -0.48 -0.47 -11.17
C GLU A 37 0.22 -1.71 -11.74
N LEU A 38 -0.22 -2.91 -11.36
CA LEU A 38 0.27 -4.17 -11.92
C LEU A 38 -0.05 -4.25 -13.42
N LYS A 39 -1.27 -3.91 -13.83
CA LYS A 39 -1.63 -3.88 -15.26
C LYS A 39 -0.77 -2.89 -16.04
N ARG A 40 -0.50 -1.72 -15.48
CA ARG A 40 0.41 -0.73 -16.08
C ARG A 40 1.83 -1.28 -16.19
N ALA A 41 2.33 -1.98 -15.16
CA ALA A 41 3.66 -2.60 -15.19
C ALA A 41 3.76 -3.70 -16.27
N ASN A 42 2.70 -4.50 -16.48
CA ASN A 42 2.61 -5.48 -17.56
C ASN A 42 2.70 -4.81 -18.94
N LEU A 43 1.92 -3.75 -19.16
CA LEU A 43 1.95 -2.99 -20.42
C LEU A 43 3.31 -2.34 -20.68
N ASN A 44 3.99 -1.85 -19.63
CA ASN A 44 5.35 -1.31 -19.75
C ASN A 44 6.37 -2.40 -20.10
N ASP A 45 6.22 -3.61 -19.57
CA ASP A 45 7.05 -4.77 -19.90
C ASP A 45 6.87 -5.17 -21.38
N GLU A 46 5.63 -5.25 -21.85
CA GLU A 46 5.31 -5.48 -23.26
C GLU A 46 5.84 -4.37 -24.17
N ALA A 47 5.67 -3.10 -23.79
CA ALA A 47 6.17 -1.95 -24.53
C ALA A 47 7.72 -1.97 -24.62
N THR A 48 8.40 -2.32 -23.49
CA THR A 48 9.86 -2.46 -23.49
C THR A 48 10.30 -3.56 -24.43
N SER A 49 9.63 -4.69 -24.45
CA SER A 49 9.92 -5.80 -25.36
C SER A 49 9.68 -5.41 -26.82
N SER A 50 8.57 -4.73 -27.09
CA SER A 50 8.20 -4.27 -28.44
C SER A 50 9.14 -3.21 -28.99
N ALA A 51 9.72 -2.36 -28.13
CA ALA A 51 10.67 -1.33 -28.53
C ALA A 51 11.96 -1.88 -29.14
N TYR A 52 12.22 -3.19 -28.99
CA TYR A 52 13.38 -3.86 -29.59
C TYR A 52 13.04 -4.62 -30.87
N LEU A 53 11.81 -4.58 -31.35
CA LEU A 53 11.44 -5.02 -32.68
C LEU A 53 11.81 -3.97 -33.72
N PRO A 54 11.92 -4.33 -35.03
CA PRO A 54 12.14 -3.34 -36.08
C PRO A 54 11.08 -2.25 -36.04
N SER A 55 11.50 -1.00 -36.05
CA SER A 55 10.61 0.16 -36.13
C SER A 55 10.53 0.68 -37.55
N LEU A 56 9.32 1.06 -37.98
CA LEU A 56 9.06 1.73 -39.25
C LEU A 56 8.65 3.17 -38.95
N SER A 57 9.41 4.12 -39.53
CA SER A 57 9.09 5.55 -39.47
C SER A 57 8.89 6.13 -40.86
N LEU A 58 8.06 7.17 -40.96
CA LEU A 58 7.86 7.97 -42.12
C LEU A 58 8.27 9.41 -41.79
N GLU A 59 9.25 9.94 -42.49
CA GLU A 59 9.79 11.25 -42.26
C GLU A 59 9.57 12.14 -43.48
N GLY A 60 9.03 13.35 -43.29
CA GLY A 60 8.90 14.36 -44.34
C GLY A 60 9.85 15.50 -44.07
N SER A 61 10.52 15.99 -45.12
CA SER A 61 11.44 17.13 -45.03
C SER A 61 11.20 18.12 -46.15
N TYR A 62 11.32 19.40 -45.85
CA TYR A 62 11.43 20.48 -46.81
C TYR A 62 12.57 21.37 -46.36
N GLY A 63 13.49 21.65 -47.30
CA GLY A 63 14.62 22.54 -47.04
C GLY A 63 14.85 23.51 -48.17
N LYS A 64 15.28 24.72 -47.81
CA LYS A 64 15.75 25.74 -48.79
C LYS A 64 17.16 26.14 -48.45
N ASN A 65 18.04 25.99 -49.42
CA ASN A 65 19.43 26.38 -49.30
C ASN A 65 19.60 27.83 -49.76
N ALA A 66 20.14 28.67 -48.90
CA ALA A 66 20.54 30.04 -49.19
C ALA A 66 22.07 30.10 -49.20
N SER A 67 22.67 29.53 -50.23
CA SER A 67 24.15 29.56 -50.40
C SER A 67 24.55 30.75 -51.26
N THR A 68 25.54 31.49 -50.81
CA THR A 68 26.16 32.59 -51.56
C THR A 68 27.31 32.11 -52.45
N PHE A 69 27.72 30.84 -52.33
CA PHE A 69 28.73 30.23 -53.18
C PHE A 69 28.11 29.41 -54.31
N PRO A 70 28.70 29.43 -55.51
CA PRO A 70 28.27 28.55 -56.59
C PRO A 70 28.42 27.08 -56.12
N SER A 71 27.33 26.42 -55.83
CA SER A 71 27.32 25.02 -55.42
C SER A 71 26.29 24.26 -56.25
N ILE A 72 26.63 23.04 -56.65
CA ILE A 72 25.70 22.14 -57.32
C ILE A 72 24.82 21.48 -56.25
N VAL A 73 24.08 22.30 -55.50
CA VAL A 73 23.16 21.86 -54.44
C VAL A 73 21.78 22.32 -54.82
N ALA A 74 20.78 21.50 -54.57
CA ALA A 74 19.38 21.90 -54.78
C ALA A 74 19.06 23.15 -53.97
N LYS A 75 18.48 24.20 -54.61
CA LYS A 75 18.02 25.43 -53.96
C LYS A 75 16.86 25.12 -53.01
N GLU A 76 15.97 24.23 -53.42
CA GLU A 76 14.87 23.71 -52.62
C GLU A 76 14.82 22.21 -52.78
N SER A 77 14.55 21.49 -51.67
CA SER A 77 14.38 20.05 -51.65
C SER A 77 13.21 19.69 -50.75
N ALA A 78 12.29 18.91 -51.29
CA ALA A 78 11.18 18.32 -50.55
C ALA A 78 11.30 16.80 -50.67
N GLY A 79 11.10 16.08 -49.58
CA GLY A 79 11.19 14.65 -49.62
C GLY A 79 10.36 13.93 -48.56
N VAL A 80 10.05 12.67 -48.86
CA VAL A 80 9.46 11.73 -47.91
C VAL A 80 10.34 10.50 -47.86
N LEU A 81 10.65 10.05 -46.63
CA LEU A 81 11.53 8.93 -46.36
C LEU A 81 10.81 7.91 -45.47
N ALA A 82 10.67 6.70 -45.96
CA ALA A 82 10.32 5.56 -45.11
C ALA A 82 11.60 4.91 -44.60
N ARG A 83 11.66 4.66 -43.29
CA ARG A 83 12.85 4.12 -42.63
C ARG A 83 12.50 2.97 -41.70
N ILE A 84 13.21 1.87 -41.84
CA ILE A 84 13.22 0.73 -40.94
C ILE A 84 14.52 0.75 -40.15
N ASP A 85 14.44 0.68 -38.82
CA ASP A 85 15.59 0.55 -37.94
C ASP A 85 15.46 -0.71 -37.08
N PHE A 86 16.53 -1.45 -36.95
CA PHE A 86 16.59 -2.64 -36.09
C PHE A 86 17.90 -2.68 -35.31
N LEU A 87 17.79 -2.62 -33.99
CA LEU A 87 18.93 -2.74 -33.07
C LEU A 87 19.35 -4.21 -32.99
N LEU A 88 20.46 -4.56 -33.63
CA LEU A 88 20.97 -5.94 -33.66
C LEU A 88 21.75 -6.28 -32.38
N TYR A 89 22.59 -5.34 -31.91
CA TYR A 89 23.43 -5.50 -30.73
C TYR A 89 23.73 -4.15 -30.07
N ASP A 90 23.67 -4.09 -28.73
CA ASP A 90 23.95 -2.88 -27.93
C ASP A 90 24.80 -3.16 -26.67
N GLY A 91 25.64 -4.21 -26.75
CA GLY A 91 26.47 -4.58 -25.61
C GLY A 91 25.77 -5.31 -24.48
N GLY A 92 24.53 -5.75 -24.69
CA GLY A 92 23.66 -6.37 -23.65
C GLY A 92 22.81 -5.38 -22.87
N ALA A 93 22.79 -4.09 -23.28
CA ALA A 93 21.93 -3.09 -22.63
C ALA A 93 20.45 -3.43 -22.79
N ARG A 94 20.05 -3.92 -23.96
CA ARG A 94 18.68 -4.38 -24.25
C ARG A 94 18.25 -5.49 -23.31
N GLU A 95 19.05 -6.52 -23.15
CA GLU A 95 18.79 -7.66 -22.28
C GLU A 95 18.67 -7.22 -20.82
N ALA A 96 19.54 -6.29 -20.38
CA ALA A 96 19.48 -5.71 -19.05
C ALA A 96 18.18 -4.91 -18.83
N ARG A 97 17.74 -4.10 -19.80
CA ARG A 97 16.47 -3.34 -19.71
C ARG A 97 15.25 -4.25 -19.71
N LEU A 98 15.24 -5.29 -20.54
CA LEU A 98 14.18 -6.31 -20.53
C LEU A 98 14.08 -6.99 -19.16
N LYS A 99 15.23 -7.37 -18.58
CA LYS A 99 15.26 -7.94 -17.23
C LYS A 99 14.75 -6.95 -16.19
N MET A 100 15.15 -5.67 -16.25
CA MET A 100 14.65 -4.65 -15.33
C MET A 100 13.13 -4.48 -15.44
N SER A 101 12.57 -4.47 -16.65
CA SER A 101 11.14 -4.37 -16.89
C SER A 101 10.37 -5.54 -16.25
N GLN A 102 10.83 -6.78 -16.45
CA GLN A 102 10.27 -7.97 -15.82
C GLN A 102 10.33 -7.93 -14.29
N LEU A 103 11.46 -7.47 -13.73
CA LEU A 103 11.61 -7.33 -12.27
C LEU A 103 10.66 -6.28 -11.69
N LEU A 104 10.45 -5.15 -12.39
CA LEU A 104 9.47 -4.12 -12.00
C LEU A 104 8.04 -4.66 -12.03
N LYS A 105 7.69 -5.48 -13.04
CA LYS A 105 6.41 -6.18 -13.09
C LYS A 105 6.23 -7.13 -11.92
N ASN A 106 7.24 -7.96 -11.59
CA ASN A 106 7.21 -8.85 -10.45
C ASN A 106 7.04 -8.08 -9.13
N LYS A 107 7.77 -6.96 -8.98
CA LYS A 107 7.63 -6.09 -7.81
C LYS A 107 6.23 -5.50 -7.67
N ALA A 108 5.58 -5.12 -8.80
CA ALA A 108 4.21 -4.64 -8.80
C ALA A 108 3.21 -5.76 -8.42
N ALA A 109 3.46 -7.02 -8.82
CA ALA A 109 2.65 -8.16 -8.41
C ALA A 109 2.74 -8.39 -6.89
N ILE A 110 3.95 -8.42 -6.33
CA ILE A 110 4.18 -8.53 -4.88
C ILE A 110 3.47 -7.40 -4.12
N ALA A 111 3.56 -6.16 -4.63
CA ALA A 111 2.91 -5.01 -4.01
C ALA A 111 1.38 -5.07 -4.06
N SER A 112 0.81 -5.68 -5.11
CA SER A 112 -0.65 -5.91 -5.21
C SER A 112 -1.14 -6.92 -4.17
N ASP A 113 -0.42 -8.04 -4.00
CA ASP A 113 -0.77 -9.06 -3.02
C ASP A 113 -0.57 -8.57 -1.57
N GLU A 114 0.52 -7.86 -1.33
CA GLU A 114 0.78 -7.21 -0.03
C GLU A 114 -0.32 -6.21 0.34
N ALA A 115 -0.79 -5.40 -0.61
CA ALA A 115 -1.86 -4.44 -0.35
C ALA A 115 -3.16 -5.13 0.07
N LYS A 116 -3.52 -6.26 -0.56
CA LYS A 116 -4.69 -7.06 -0.15
C LYS A 116 -4.51 -7.61 1.26
N ASN A 117 -3.33 -8.16 1.57
CA ASN A 117 -3.04 -8.69 2.90
C ASN A 117 -3.04 -7.59 3.98
N TYR A 118 -2.49 -6.41 3.66
CA TYR A 118 -2.53 -5.24 4.53
C TYR A 118 -3.97 -4.75 4.81
N LEU A 119 -4.83 -4.73 3.79
CA LEU A 119 -6.23 -4.34 3.95
C LEU A 119 -7.01 -5.35 4.80
N ALA A 120 -6.72 -6.65 4.64
CA ALA A 120 -7.26 -7.69 5.52
C ALA A 120 -6.77 -7.51 6.97
N PHE A 121 -5.47 -7.24 7.18
CA PHE A 121 -4.91 -6.92 8.49
C PHE A 121 -5.56 -5.68 9.12
N LYS A 122 -5.74 -4.61 8.35
CA LYS A 122 -6.43 -3.40 8.81
C LYS A 122 -7.87 -3.70 9.24
N ALA A 123 -8.59 -4.55 8.48
CA ALA A 123 -9.94 -4.98 8.82
C ALA A 123 -9.99 -5.75 10.14
N VAL A 124 -9.04 -6.68 10.34
CA VAL A 124 -8.90 -7.44 11.60
C VAL A 124 -8.68 -6.49 12.78
N ASN A 125 -7.79 -5.51 12.62
CA ASN A 125 -7.49 -4.52 13.66
C ASN A 125 -8.73 -3.71 14.05
N LEU A 126 -9.48 -3.20 13.07
CA LEU A 126 -10.70 -2.44 13.31
C LEU A 126 -11.79 -3.30 13.94
N TYR A 127 -11.93 -4.57 13.52
CA TYR A 127 -12.89 -5.50 14.07
C TYR A 127 -12.65 -5.76 15.56
N PHE A 128 -11.45 -6.16 15.99
CA PHE A 128 -11.16 -6.43 17.39
C PHE A 128 -11.22 -5.17 18.25
N ASN A 129 -10.82 -4.01 17.73
CA ASN A 129 -11.01 -2.75 18.42
C ASN A 129 -12.51 -2.41 18.62
N ALA A 130 -13.38 -2.73 17.66
CA ALA A 130 -14.83 -2.56 17.83
C ALA A 130 -15.38 -3.52 18.90
N CYS A 131 -14.95 -4.79 18.92
CA CYS A 131 -15.34 -5.77 19.93
C CYS A 131 -14.91 -5.33 21.34
N ALA A 132 -13.66 -4.85 21.49
CA ALA A 132 -13.19 -4.30 22.77
C ALA A 132 -14.06 -3.13 23.26
N LEU A 133 -14.36 -2.19 22.34
CA LEU A 133 -15.19 -1.02 22.69
C LEU A 133 -16.63 -1.42 23.07
N GLU A 134 -17.22 -2.40 22.39
CA GLU A 134 -18.56 -2.90 22.73
C GLU A 134 -18.60 -3.38 24.18
N ASN A 135 -17.65 -4.20 24.59
CA ASN A 135 -17.52 -4.72 25.95
C ASN A 135 -17.26 -3.61 26.98
N ILE A 136 -16.39 -2.64 26.66
CA ILE A 136 -16.11 -1.48 27.52
C ILE A 136 -17.34 -0.60 27.68
N ILE A 137 -18.08 -0.33 26.60
CA ILE A 137 -19.34 0.45 26.65
C ILE A 137 -20.36 -0.25 27.53
N ALA A 138 -20.51 -1.57 27.40
CA ALA A 138 -21.40 -2.36 28.23
C ALA A 138 -21.01 -2.28 29.72
N ALA A 139 -19.70 -2.35 30.04
CA ALA A 139 -19.19 -2.20 31.40
C ALA A 139 -19.46 -0.79 31.97
N LYS A 140 -19.16 0.27 31.20
CA LYS A 140 -19.41 1.66 31.65
C LYS A 140 -20.90 1.98 31.83
N LYS A 141 -21.76 1.45 30.96
CA LYS A 141 -23.20 1.54 31.09
C LYS A 141 -23.70 0.83 32.37
N ALA A 142 -23.18 -0.38 32.65
CA ALA A 142 -23.53 -1.11 33.88
C ALA A 142 -23.05 -0.35 35.13
N GLN A 143 -21.86 0.27 35.09
CA GLN A 143 -21.33 1.14 36.14
C GLN A 143 -22.26 2.34 36.39
N ALA A 144 -22.65 3.05 35.32
CA ALA A 144 -23.57 4.21 35.43
C ALA A 144 -24.92 3.80 35.99
N ASN A 145 -25.48 2.67 35.54
CA ASN A 145 -26.75 2.16 36.07
C ASN A 145 -26.70 1.79 37.59
N PHE A 146 -25.58 1.20 38.02
CA PHE A 146 -25.37 0.90 39.44
C PHE A 146 -25.29 2.19 40.26
N LEU A 147 -24.50 3.17 39.81
CA LEU A 147 -24.37 4.48 40.47
C LEU A 147 -25.68 5.23 40.54
N LYS A 148 -26.51 5.12 39.46
CA LYS A 148 -27.88 5.70 39.50
C LYS A 148 -28.74 5.07 40.57
N GLY A 149 -28.72 3.75 40.72
CA GLY A 149 -29.47 3.06 41.78
C GLY A 149 -29.03 3.47 43.19
N VAL A 150 -27.72 3.71 43.39
CA VAL A 150 -27.20 4.22 44.68
C VAL A 150 -27.62 5.67 44.86
N LEU A 151 -27.55 6.52 43.86
CA LEU A 151 -27.96 7.92 43.87
C LEU A 151 -29.43 8.07 44.26
N ASP A 152 -30.32 7.30 43.59
CA ASP A 152 -31.77 7.33 43.89
C ASP A 152 -32.07 6.96 45.34
N LYS A 153 -31.31 6.02 45.93
CA LYS A 153 -31.44 5.66 47.37
C LYS A 153 -30.97 6.79 48.27
N LEU A 154 -29.79 7.37 47.98
CA LEU A 154 -29.21 8.46 48.75
C LEU A 154 -30.05 9.74 48.70
N GLU A 155 -30.69 10.05 47.56
CA GLU A 155 -31.60 11.20 47.45
C GLU A 155 -32.81 11.03 48.38
N LYS A 156 -33.38 9.82 48.48
CA LYS A 156 -34.48 9.51 49.41
C LYS A 156 -34.01 9.60 50.85
N ALA A 157 -32.86 9.05 51.19
CA ALA A 157 -32.29 9.09 52.54
C ALA A 157 -31.91 10.51 52.97
N ASN A 158 -31.33 11.33 52.09
CA ASN A 158 -31.01 12.71 52.37
C ASN A 158 -32.26 13.57 52.62
N LYS A 159 -33.33 13.38 51.82
CA LYS A 159 -34.64 14.03 52.06
C LYS A 159 -35.26 13.67 53.41
N ALA A 160 -34.97 12.46 53.90
CA ALA A 160 -35.38 12.01 55.22
C ALA A 160 -34.42 12.41 56.36
N GLY A 161 -33.35 13.12 56.07
CA GLY A 161 -32.30 13.51 57.03
C GLY A 161 -31.37 12.38 57.48
N LEU A 162 -31.41 11.22 56.78
CA LEU A 162 -30.66 10.00 57.11
C LEU A 162 -29.32 9.83 56.34
N ALA A 163 -29.04 10.71 55.39
CA ALA A 163 -27.77 10.71 54.62
C ALA A 163 -27.20 12.12 54.52
N ALA A 164 -25.86 12.23 54.53
CA ALA A 164 -25.15 13.49 54.42
C ALA A 164 -25.20 14.05 52.99
N LYS A 165 -25.20 15.37 52.83
CA LYS A 165 -25.31 16.03 51.55
C LYS A 165 -24.05 15.85 50.70
N ASP A 166 -22.86 15.82 51.32
CA ASP A 166 -21.58 15.59 50.66
C ASP A 166 -21.48 14.19 50.03
N GLU A 167 -22.03 13.19 50.73
CA GLU A 167 -22.18 11.81 50.23
C GLU A 167 -22.99 11.76 48.94
N LEU A 168 -24.18 12.42 48.99
CA LEU A 168 -25.08 12.52 47.84
C LEU A 168 -24.38 13.18 46.62
N GLU A 169 -23.69 14.32 46.84
CA GLU A 169 -23.02 15.05 45.76
C GLU A 169 -21.82 14.27 45.19
N ASN A 170 -21.10 13.53 46.05
CA ASN A 170 -20.01 12.66 45.57
C ASN A 170 -20.52 11.54 44.63
N VAL A 171 -21.61 10.86 45.01
CA VAL A 171 -22.20 9.82 44.15
C VAL A 171 -22.76 10.41 42.87
N ARG A 172 -23.37 11.61 42.95
CA ARG A 172 -23.87 12.34 41.78
C ARG A 172 -22.71 12.67 40.82
N ALA A 173 -21.58 13.16 41.33
CA ALA A 173 -20.40 13.43 40.52
C ALA A 173 -19.87 12.16 39.82
N LYS A 174 -19.76 11.03 40.52
CA LYS A 174 -19.33 9.74 39.96
C LYS A 174 -20.30 9.22 38.91
N TYR A 175 -21.63 9.38 39.11
CA TYR A 175 -22.63 9.01 38.11
C TYR A 175 -22.48 9.80 36.81
N HIS A 176 -22.32 11.13 36.90
CA HIS A 176 -22.11 11.96 35.70
C HIS A 176 -20.77 11.67 35.01
N LEU A 177 -19.73 11.37 35.79
CA LEU A 177 -18.43 10.94 35.20
C LEU A 177 -18.57 9.61 34.44
N ALA A 178 -19.28 8.63 34.98
CA ALA A 178 -19.52 7.35 34.31
C ALA A 178 -20.35 7.51 33.02
N ASN A 179 -21.37 8.38 33.02
CA ASN A 179 -22.13 8.71 31.82
C ASN A 179 -21.26 9.42 30.76
N SER A 180 -20.39 10.36 31.17
CA SER A 180 -19.46 11.03 30.25
C SER A 180 -18.51 10.03 29.60
N ALA A 181 -17.99 9.09 30.41
CA ALA A 181 -17.12 8.03 29.88
C ALA A 181 -17.86 7.11 28.87
N GLU A 182 -19.13 6.72 29.17
CA GLU A 182 -19.93 5.95 28.22
C GLU A 182 -20.10 6.66 26.88
N LEU A 183 -20.40 7.97 26.91
CA LEU A 183 -20.53 8.77 25.66
C LEU A 183 -19.21 8.87 24.87
N GLU A 184 -18.09 9.03 25.57
CA GLU A 184 -16.78 9.06 24.92
C GLU A 184 -16.47 7.73 24.21
N TYR A 185 -16.70 6.59 24.85
CA TYR A 185 -16.47 5.28 24.23
C TYR A 185 -17.45 5.01 23.09
N LYS A 186 -18.70 5.46 23.18
CA LYS A 186 -19.64 5.39 22.05
C LYS A 186 -19.16 6.19 20.84
N ASN A 187 -18.62 7.40 21.06
CA ASN A 187 -18.04 8.19 19.98
C ASN A 187 -16.84 7.48 19.35
N LYS A 188 -15.95 6.85 20.15
CA LYS A 188 -14.85 6.03 19.63
C LYS A 188 -15.34 4.85 18.79
N MET A 189 -16.44 4.20 19.22
CA MET A 189 -17.08 3.12 18.47
C MET A 189 -17.58 3.62 17.11
N GLU A 190 -18.27 4.76 17.06
CA GLU A 190 -18.73 5.35 15.81
C GLU A 190 -17.57 5.68 14.85
N GLN A 191 -16.45 6.17 15.38
CA GLN A 191 -15.26 6.43 14.58
C GLN A 191 -14.72 5.14 13.94
N ILE A 192 -14.63 4.04 14.71
CA ILE A 192 -14.20 2.74 14.17
C ILE A 192 -15.19 2.20 13.14
N LEU A 193 -16.49 2.31 13.39
CA LEU A 193 -17.51 1.90 12.42
C LEU A 193 -17.42 2.71 11.12
N ASN A 194 -17.15 4.00 11.21
CA ASN A 194 -16.92 4.83 10.03
C ASN A 194 -15.66 4.41 9.26
N GLU A 195 -14.58 4.00 9.96
CA GLU A 195 -13.39 3.46 9.30
C GLU A 195 -13.66 2.10 8.65
N ILE A 196 -14.43 1.22 9.28
CA ILE A 196 -14.87 -0.05 8.68
C ILE A 196 -15.71 0.23 7.43
N ASN A 197 -16.65 1.16 7.50
CA ASN A 197 -17.48 1.56 6.36
C ASN A 197 -16.65 2.12 5.21
N LEU A 198 -15.66 2.96 5.49
CA LEU A 198 -14.71 3.47 4.51
C LEU A 198 -13.90 2.33 3.87
N LEU A 199 -13.47 1.36 4.68
CA LEU A 199 -12.65 0.25 4.22
C LEU A 199 -13.44 -0.76 3.36
N THR A 200 -14.72 -0.98 3.68
CA THR A 200 -15.57 -2.01 3.05
C THR A 200 -16.55 -1.47 2.01
N GLY A 201 -16.68 -0.14 1.91
CA GLY A 201 -17.63 0.52 1.01
C GLY A 201 -19.10 0.40 1.42
N GLY A 202 -19.40 -0.01 2.66
CA GLY A 202 -20.78 -0.18 3.12
C GLY A 202 -20.93 -0.19 4.64
N GLN A 203 -22.16 0.04 5.12
CA GLN A 203 -22.47 -0.02 6.55
C GLN A 203 -22.48 -1.49 7.03
N ILE A 204 -21.51 -1.83 7.86
CA ILE A 204 -21.32 -3.16 8.41
C ILE A 204 -21.15 -3.03 9.92
N LEU A 205 -21.88 -3.87 10.67
CA LEU A 205 -21.71 -4.03 12.12
C LEU A 205 -20.91 -5.32 12.37
N PRO A 206 -19.76 -5.26 13.06
CA PRO A 206 -19.02 -6.46 13.43
C PRO A 206 -19.80 -7.30 14.44
N LEU A 207 -19.84 -8.62 14.22
CA LEU A 207 -20.35 -9.59 15.19
C LEU A 207 -19.17 -10.12 16.02
N SER A 208 -19.28 -10.12 17.34
CA SER A 208 -18.27 -10.69 18.23
C SER A 208 -18.17 -12.22 18.08
N GLY A 209 -16.99 -12.77 18.32
CA GLY A 209 -16.80 -14.23 18.39
C GLY A 209 -15.64 -14.77 17.57
N ALA A 210 -15.17 -14.04 16.56
CA ALA A 210 -14.03 -14.46 15.75
C ALA A 210 -12.70 -14.46 16.54
N LYS A 211 -11.74 -15.25 16.08
CA LYS A 211 -10.37 -15.35 16.62
C LYS A 211 -9.37 -15.46 15.49
N MET A 212 -8.13 -15.12 15.76
CA MET A 212 -7.02 -15.49 14.91
C MET A 212 -6.52 -16.91 15.23
N ALA A 213 -5.97 -17.56 14.23
CA ALA A 213 -5.29 -18.85 14.45
C ALA A 213 -4.14 -18.72 15.48
N GLU A 214 -3.77 -19.83 16.12
CA GLU A 214 -2.61 -19.83 17.01
C GLU A 214 -1.32 -19.71 16.20
N ILE A 215 -0.35 -18.94 16.74
CA ILE A 215 0.95 -18.77 16.11
C ILE A 215 1.79 -20.04 16.22
N SER A 216 2.51 -20.39 15.14
CA SER A 216 3.50 -21.48 15.15
C SER A 216 4.89 -20.90 15.39
N SER A 217 5.71 -21.59 16.18
CA SER A 217 7.07 -21.13 16.52
C SER A 217 8.07 -21.17 15.35
N ASN A 218 7.73 -21.78 14.21
CA ASN A 218 8.64 -22.08 13.10
C ASN A 218 8.15 -21.55 11.74
N LEU A 219 7.59 -20.35 11.69
CA LEU A 219 7.19 -19.79 10.41
C LEU A 219 8.41 -19.20 9.67
N ALA A 220 8.65 -19.71 8.47
CA ALA A 220 9.59 -19.08 7.55
C ALA A 220 9.02 -17.73 7.12
N SER A 221 9.72 -16.64 7.39
CA SER A 221 9.30 -15.31 6.94
C SER A 221 9.31 -15.24 5.42
N LYS A 222 8.13 -15.08 4.83
CA LYS A 222 7.89 -14.75 3.41
C LYS A 222 7.42 -13.29 3.27
N ASN A 223 8.06 -12.42 4.02
CA ASN A 223 7.67 -11.02 4.09
C ASN A 223 7.79 -10.35 2.70
N ALA A 224 6.69 -9.76 2.23
CA ALA A 224 6.63 -9.10 0.92
C ALA A 224 7.63 -7.95 0.78
N GLU A 225 7.99 -7.25 1.87
CA GLU A 225 9.04 -6.23 1.86
C GLU A 225 10.41 -6.85 1.54
N LEU A 226 10.76 -8.00 2.14
CA LEU A 226 12.01 -8.71 1.84
C LEU A 226 12.05 -9.23 0.40
N ASP A 227 10.91 -9.70 -0.12
CA ASP A 227 10.82 -10.13 -1.52
C ASP A 227 10.99 -8.95 -2.49
N LYS A 228 10.41 -7.77 -2.20
CA LYS A 228 10.64 -6.54 -2.97
C LYS A 228 12.12 -6.12 -2.94
N LEU A 229 12.78 -6.21 -1.80
CA LEU A 229 14.21 -5.90 -1.67
C LEU A 229 15.09 -6.88 -2.44
N ASN A 230 14.73 -8.16 -2.53
CA ASN A 230 15.40 -9.11 -3.42
C ASN A 230 15.24 -8.73 -4.90
N GLN A 231 14.06 -8.22 -5.30
CA GLN A 231 13.89 -7.67 -6.64
C GLN A 231 14.76 -6.41 -6.86
N ASP A 232 14.92 -5.55 -5.83
CA ASP A 232 15.77 -4.35 -5.91
C ASP A 232 17.26 -4.68 -6.08
N ILE A 233 17.76 -5.75 -5.46
CA ILE A 233 19.12 -6.26 -5.74
C ILE A 233 19.24 -6.69 -7.20
N SER A 234 18.29 -7.47 -7.70
CA SER A 234 18.27 -7.93 -9.08
C SER A 234 18.15 -6.77 -10.09
N LEU A 235 17.38 -5.73 -9.74
CA LEU A 235 17.29 -4.48 -10.52
C LEU A 235 18.64 -3.76 -10.56
N SER A 236 19.34 -3.65 -9.43
CA SER A 236 20.67 -3.03 -9.33
C SER A 236 21.72 -3.81 -10.12
N GLU A 237 21.65 -5.15 -10.12
CA GLU A 237 22.51 -6.02 -10.96
C GLU A 237 22.26 -5.82 -12.46
N ALA A 238 20.98 -5.75 -12.86
CA ALA A 238 20.60 -5.48 -14.24
C ALA A 238 21.04 -4.07 -14.65
N LYS A 239 20.89 -3.06 -13.76
CA LYS A 239 21.36 -1.69 -14.00
C LYS A 239 22.87 -1.60 -14.15
N LEU A 240 23.63 -2.32 -13.33
CA LEU A 240 25.08 -2.43 -13.48
C LEU A 240 25.45 -3.03 -14.84
N SER A 241 24.74 -4.07 -15.29
CA SER A 241 24.94 -4.70 -16.59
C SER A 241 24.62 -3.73 -17.74
N GLU A 242 23.51 -2.99 -17.66
CA GLU A 242 23.17 -1.93 -18.61
C GLU A 242 24.27 -0.87 -18.71
N THR A 243 24.79 -0.42 -17.57
CA THR A 243 25.84 0.61 -17.55
C THR A 243 27.12 0.10 -18.16
N ARG A 244 27.50 -1.18 -17.90
CA ARG A 244 28.68 -1.83 -18.48
C ARG A 244 28.58 -2.05 -20.00
N ALA A 245 27.36 -2.18 -20.53
CA ALA A 245 27.12 -2.26 -21.96
C ALA A 245 27.67 -1.02 -22.72
N GLY A 246 27.79 0.13 -22.05
CA GLY A 246 28.39 1.34 -22.62
C GLY A 246 29.89 1.21 -23.02
N PHE A 247 30.58 0.17 -22.56
CA PHE A 247 31.95 -0.16 -23.01
C PHE A 247 32.00 -0.92 -24.35
N LEU A 248 30.86 -1.46 -24.78
CA LEU A 248 30.74 -2.32 -25.94
C LEU A 248 30.11 -1.57 -27.11
N PRO A 249 30.36 -2.02 -28.36
CA PRO A 249 29.79 -1.38 -29.54
C PRO A 249 28.29 -1.60 -29.66
N GLN A 250 27.66 -0.72 -30.45
CA GLN A 250 26.27 -0.87 -30.89
C GLN A 250 26.26 -1.19 -32.38
N ILE A 251 25.42 -2.13 -32.81
CA ILE A 251 25.22 -2.53 -34.20
C ILE A 251 23.74 -2.39 -34.52
N MET A 252 23.44 -1.63 -35.56
CA MET A 252 22.07 -1.37 -36.00
C MET A 252 21.97 -1.67 -37.50
N LEU A 253 20.94 -2.38 -37.90
CA LEU A 253 20.50 -2.52 -39.27
C LEU A 253 19.52 -1.40 -39.60
N TYR A 254 19.64 -0.84 -40.79
CA TYR A 254 18.64 0.13 -41.25
C TYR A 254 18.36 -0.09 -42.75
N ASP A 255 17.12 0.20 -43.14
CA ASP A 255 16.71 0.30 -44.53
C ASP A 255 15.92 1.58 -44.72
N THR A 256 16.25 2.35 -45.74
CA THR A 256 15.58 3.61 -46.03
C THR A 256 15.16 3.65 -47.49
N TYR A 257 13.90 4.01 -47.74
CA TYR A 257 13.39 4.25 -49.08
C TYR A 257 12.79 5.66 -49.13
N GLY A 258 13.41 6.49 -50.01
CA GLY A 258 13.06 7.90 -50.08
C GLY A 258 12.67 8.37 -51.46
N PHE A 259 11.74 9.31 -51.50
CA PHE A 259 11.41 10.12 -52.67
C PHE A 259 11.74 11.57 -52.35
N TYR A 260 12.50 12.20 -53.29
CA TYR A 260 12.90 13.60 -53.15
C TYR A 260 12.56 14.34 -54.43
N LYS A 261 12.00 15.55 -54.28
CA LYS A 261 11.84 16.53 -55.34
C LYS A 261 12.80 17.69 -55.07
N ASN A 262 13.71 17.92 -56.03
CA ASN A 262 14.78 18.90 -55.92
C ASN A 262 14.59 20.00 -56.98
N ASN A 263 14.76 21.23 -56.57
CA ASN A 263 14.76 22.36 -57.50
C ASN A 263 16.21 22.91 -57.55
N TYR A 264 16.79 22.85 -58.74
CA TYR A 264 18.16 23.35 -58.99
C TYR A 264 18.09 24.68 -59.74
N ASP A 265 18.48 25.75 -59.07
CA ASP A 265 18.66 27.08 -59.69
C ASP A 265 20.15 27.38 -59.84
N ILE A 266 20.77 26.83 -60.90
CA ILE A 266 22.19 26.95 -61.15
C ILE A 266 22.38 27.99 -62.27
N ASP A 267 23.00 29.13 -61.92
CA ASP A 267 23.46 30.09 -62.90
C ASP A 267 24.81 29.67 -63.43
N LEU A 268 24.82 29.26 -64.70
CA LEU A 268 26.03 28.85 -65.41
C LEU A 268 26.78 30.01 -66.15
N GLY A 269 26.15 31.18 -66.15
CA GLY A 269 26.73 32.36 -66.87
C GLY A 269 27.20 32.03 -68.27
N LYS A 270 28.49 32.27 -68.61
CA LYS A 270 29.09 31.95 -69.86
C LYS A 270 29.18 30.46 -70.23
N TYR A 271 28.92 29.56 -69.29
CA TYR A 271 28.91 28.10 -69.48
C TYR A 271 27.50 27.54 -69.70
N SER A 272 26.54 28.32 -70.03
CA SER A 272 25.13 27.91 -70.22
C SER A 272 24.95 26.79 -71.27
N ALA A 273 25.85 26.72 -72.26
CA ALA A 273 25.89 25.63 -73.24
C ALA A 273 26.06 24.20 -72.59
N TYR A 274 26.59 24.08 -71.41
CA TYR A 274 26.72 22.80 -70.68
C TYR A 274 25.46 22.40 -69.88
N ARG A 275 24.42 23.24 -69.82
CA ARG A 275 23.14 22.98 -69.12
C ARG A 275 22.54 21.60 -69.46
N PRO A 276 22.43 21.19 -70.76
CA PRO A 276 21.83 19.89 -71.09
C PRO A 276 22.63 18.68 -70.56
N TYR A 277 23.92 18.84 -70.35
CA TYR A 277 24.76 17.79 -69.74
C TYR A 277 24.55 17.70 -68.23
N LEU A 278 24.37 18.83 -67.57
CA LEU A 278 24.09 18.87 -66.11
C LEU A 278 22.70 18.35 -65.80
N ASP A 279 21.69 18.72 -66.58
CA ASP A 279 20.29 18.27 -66.36
C ASP A 279 20.15 16.74 -66.51
N LYS A 280 21.07 16.08 -67.22
CA LYS A 280 21.14 14.62 -67.28
C LYS A 280 21.49 14.00 -65.92
N TYR A 281 22.27 14.67 -65.11
CA TYR A 281 22.75 14.22 -63.80
C TYR A 281 22.00 14.85 -62.65
N LEU A 282 21.46 16.05 -62.80
CA LEU A 282 20.69 16.79 -61.80
C LEU A 282 19.20 16.53 -62.01
N LYS A 283 18.76 15.40 -61.58
CA LYS A 283 17.32 15.02 -61.66
C LYS A 283 16.51 15.73 -60.60
N GLU A 284 15.41 16.37 -61.00
CA GLU A 284 14.46 17.00 -60.10
C GLU A 284 13.77 15.97 -59.19
N ASP A 285 13.31 14.86 -59.75
CA ASP A 285 12.70 13.76 -59.03
C ASP A 285 13.71 12.62 -58.85
N THR A 286 14.01 12.30 -57.59
CA THR A 286 14.91 11.20 -57.25
C THR A 286 14.24 10.26 -56.26
N HIS A 287 14.46 9.00 -56.43
CA HIS A 287 14.09 7.97 -55.46
C HIS A 287 15.26 7.02 -55.26
N GLY A 288 15.32 6.45 -54.06
CA GLY A 288 16.39 5.51 -53.79
C GLY A 288 16.12 4.68 -52.52
N ASN A 289 16.73 3.49 -52.55
CA ASN A 289 16.81 2.61 -51.40
C ASN A 289 18.24 2.59 -50.89
N LYS A 290 18.39 2.61 -49.54
CA LYS A 290 19.67 2.45 -48.88
C LYS A 290 19.54 1.49 -47.73
N PHE A 291 20.00 0.26 -47.93
CA PHE A 291 20.18 -0.72 -46.87
C PHE A 291 21.59 -0.64 -46.31
N GLY A 292 21.72 -0.78 -44.96
CA GLY A 292 23.05 -0.72 -44.36
C GLY A 292 23.09 -1.24 -42.94
N VAL A 293 24.33 -1.38 -42.48
CA VAL A 293 24.69 -1.70 -41.10
C VAL A 293 25.44 -0.50 -40.54
N SER A 294 25.01 0.03 -39.43
CA SER A 294 25.77 1.03 -38.70
C SER A 294 26.46 0.42 -37.49
N PHE A 295 27.70 0.76 -37.30
CA PHE A 295 28.52 0.36 -36.17
C PHE A 295 28.94 1.61 -35.41
N ARG A 296 28.68 1.65 -34.11
CA ARG A 296 29.08 2.75 -33.24
C ARG A 296 29.78 2.22 -32.01
N TRP A 297 31.03 2.60 -31.80
CA TRP A 297 31.75 2.25 -30.59
C TRP A 297 32.40 3.49 -29.99
N ARG A 298 32.06 3.78 -28.74
CA ARG A 298 32.66 4.88 -27.98
C ARG A 298 33.95 4.38 -27.31
N ILE A 299 35.10 4.57 -27.93
CA ILE A 299 36.38 4.06 -27.45
C ILE A 299 36.88 4.84 -26.23
N PHE A 300 36.58 6.14 -26.16
CA PHE A 300 37.00 7.02 -25.08
C PHE A 300 35.93 8.06 -24.75
N ASP A 301 35.64 8.25 -23.45
CA ASP A 301 34.62 9.16 -22.95
C ASP A 301 35.05 9.89 -21.67
N PHE A 302 36.34 10.12 -21.49
CA PHE A 302 36.91 10.70 -20.28
C PHE A 302 36.47 9.98 -18.97
N PHE A 303 36.43 8.63 -19.05
CA PHE A 303 36.06 7.74 -17.94
C PHE A 303 34.62 7.85 -17.44
N ALA A 304 33.72 8.52 -18.18
CA ALA A 304 32.31 8.68 -17.75
C ALA A 304 31.63 7.33 -17.53
N THR A 305 31.71 6.41 -18.51
CA THR A 305 31.13 5.04 -18.36
C THR A 305 31.75 4.28 -17.20
N SER A 306 33.07 4.42 -16.96
CA SER A 306 33.77 3.78 -15.84
C SER A 306 33.21 4.28 -14.49
N LYS A 307 33.07 5.61 -14.35
CA LYS A 307 32.51 6.20 -13.13
C LYS A 307 31.05 5.83 -12.91
N MET A 308 30.25 5.80 -13.96
CA MET A 308 28.85 5.33 -13.87
C MET A 308 28.76 3.86 -13.47
N SER A 309 29.65 3.00 -14.01
CA SER A 309 29.70 1.59 -13.62
C SER A 309 30.12 1.41 -12.15
N GLN A 310 31.09 2.21 -11.66
CA GLN A 310 31.47 2.19 -10.25
C GLN A 310 30.29 2.64 -9.35
N ALA A 311 29.59 3.72 -9.71
CA ALA A 311 28.41 4.19 -8.99
C ALA A 311 27.29 3.12 -8.95
N SER A 312 27.02 2.46 -10.09
CA SER A 312 26.03 1.36 -10.14
C SER A 312 26.42 0.16 -9.28
N LYS A 313 27.75 -0.13 -9.17
CA LYS A 313 28.25 -1.17 -8.28
C LYS A 313 28.02 -0.80 -6.81
N ILE A 314 28.28 0.45 -6.42
CA ILE A 314 28.01 0.94 -5.07
C ILE A 314 26.50 0.83 -4.75
N ALA A 315 25.63 1.22 -5.67
CA ALA A 315 24.20 1.09 -5.50
C ALA A 315 23.73 -0.38 -5.30
N LEU A 316 24.39 -1.33 -5.96
CA LEU A 316 24.16 -2.76 -5.72
C LEU A 316 24.60 -3.17 -4.32
N ASP A 317 25.77 -2.73 -3.85
CA ASP A 317 26.26 -3.03 -2.51
C ASP A 317 25.35 -2.39 -1.44
N GLU A 318 24.85 -1.18 -1.64
CA GLU A 318 23.82 -0.53 -0.80
C GLU A 318 22.54 -1.35 -0.72
N ALA A 319 22.03 -1.84 -1.86
CA ALA A 319 20.82 -2.68 -1.90
C ALA A 319 20.99 -3.98 -1.09
N ARG A 320 22.17 -4.61 -1.17
CA ARG A 320 22.50 -5.82 -0.40
C ARG A 320 22.54 -5.56 1.10
N LEU A 321 23.19 -4.48 1.52
CA LEU A 321 23.25 -4.10 2.93
C LEU A 321 21.85 -3.76 3.49
N ASN A 322 21.02 -3.09 2.68
CA ASN A 322 19.65 -2.78 3.06
C ASN A 322 18.82 -4.07 3.27
N LEU A 323 18.92 -5.05 2.38
CA LEU A 323 18.26 -6.35 2.57
C LEU A 323 18.73 -7.04 3.84
N GLU A 324 20.04 -7.05 4.11
CA GLU A 324 20.59 -7.67 5.32
C GLU A 324 20.10 -7.01 6.59
N TYR A 325 20.05 -5.67 6.61
CA TYR A 325 19.50 -4.91 7.73
C TYR A 325 18.01 -5.22 7.95
N LYS A 326 17.21 -5.18 6.87
CA LYS A 326 15.76 -5.42 6.93
C LYS A 326 15.42 -6.87 7.33
N LYS A 327 16.23 -7.85 6.96
CA LYS A 327 16.07 -9.22 7.47
C LYS A 327 16.21 -9.28 8.99
N ARG A 328 17.27 -8.67 9.53
CA ARG A 328 17.48 -8.62 11.00
C ARG A 328 16.39 -7.83 11.71
N GLU A 329 15.92 -6.75 11.12
CA GLU A 329 14.80 -5.94 11.65
C GLU A 329 13.53 -6.78 11.73
N ASN A 330 13.16 -7.49 10.65
CA ASN A 330 11.98 -8.35 10.60
C ASN A 330 12.08 -9.53 11.59
N GLU A 331 13.22 -10.21 11.68
CA GLU A 331 13.46 -11.27 12.67
C GLU A 331 13.29 -10.75 14.10
N THR A 332 13.82 -9.56 14.38
CA THR A 332 13.68 -8.92 15.70
C THR A 332 12.22 -8.59 15.99
N LYS A 333 11.49 -8.04 15.00
CA LYS A 333 10.07 -7.71 15.14
C LYS A 333 9.22 -8.94 15.40
N LEU A 334 9.43 -10.03 14.66
CA LEU A 334 8.73 -11.29 14.87
C LEU A 334 8.99 -11.88 16.26
N LYS A 335 10.24 -11.84 16.74
CA LYS A 335 10.59 -12.30 18.09
C LYS A 335 9.91 -11.44 19.18
N ASN A 336 9.87 -10.13 18.98
CA ASN A 336 9.19 -9.24 19.93
C ASN A 336 7.69 -9.54 19.97
N LEU A 337 7.05 -9.71 18.80
CA LEU A 337 5.63 -10.08 18.72
C LEU A 337 5.34 -11.43 19.40
N GLN A 338 6.19 -12.43 19.23
CA GLN A 338 6.06 -13.71 19.95
C GLN A 338 6.08 -13.52 21.48
N ASN A 339 7.02 -12.68 21.97
CA ASN A 339 7.11 -12.38 23.39
C ASN A 339 5.89 -11.60 23.91
N GLU A 340 5.39 -10.63 23.13
CA GLU A 340 4.18 -9.87 23.45
C GLU A 340 2.95 -10.78 23.53
N ILE A 341 2.77 -11.68 22.56
CA ILE A 341 1.67 -12.66 22.52
C ILE A 341 1.72 -13.59 23.74
N ALA A 342 2.90 -14.11 24.09
CA ALA A 342 3.09 -14.96 25.28
C ALA A 342 2.78 -14.19 26.57
N THR A 343 3.22 -12.94 26.66
CA THR A 343 2.97 -12.07 27.81
C THR A 343 1.49 -11.74 27.94
N LEU A 344 0.81 -11.39 26.82
CA LEU A 344 -0.64 -11.13 26.80
C LEU A 344 -1.44 -12.35 27.21
N SER A 345 -1.08 -13.55 26.74
CA SER A 345 -1.72 -14.79 27.15
C SER A 345 -1.66 -15.02 28.67
N SER A 346 -0.49 -14.77 29.27
CA SER A 346 -0.30 -14.86 30.72
C SER A 346 -1.06 -13.76 31.47
N LYS A 347 -1.05 -12.54 30.93
CA LYS A 347 -1.78 -11.37 31.48
C LYS A 347 -3.29 -11.62 31.50
N ILE A 348 -3.85 -12.20 30.43
CA ILE A 348 -5.28 -12.54 30.35
C ILE A 348 -5.68 -13.51 31.46
N ALA A 349 -4.87 -14.55 31.72
CA ALA A 349 -5.14 -15.48 32.82
C ALA A 349 -5.19 -14.74 34.19
N SER A 350 -4.24 -13.85 34.45
CA SER A 350 -4.20 -13.06 35.70
C SER A 350 -5.36 -12.09 35.80
N LEU A 351 -5.74 -11.42 34.69
CA LEU A 351 -6.85 -10.48 34.63
C LEU A 351 -8.21 -11.20 34.84
N ASN A 352 -8.34 -12.43 34.36
CA ASN A 352 -9.55 -13.23 34.61
C ASN A 352 -9.76 -13.49 36.12
N GLU A 353 -8.68 -13.83 36.84
CA GLU A 353 -8.77 -13.98 38.32
C GLU A 353 -9.01 -12.63 39.00
N TYR A 354 -8.46 -11.54 38.50
CA TYR A 354 -8.74 -10.19 39.01
C TYR A 354 -10.22 -9.81 38.85
N VAL A 355 -10.83 -10.10 37.67
CA VAL A 355 -12.28 -9.89 37.46
C VAL A 355 -13.11 -10.68 38.50
N LYS A 356 -12.83 -11.98 38.69
CA LYS A 356 -13.53 -12.82 39.68
C LYS A 356 -13.41 -12.26 41.10
N ALA A 357 -12.19 -11.91 41.51
CA ALA A 357 -11.92 -11.37 42.85
C ALA A 357 -12.62 -10.01 43.06
N SER A 358 -12.55 -9.11 42.10
CA SER A 358 -13.19 -7.79 42.17
C SER A 358 -14.75 -7.89 42.19
N GLU A 359 -15.32 -8.88 41.50
CA GLU A 359 -16.76 -9.15 41.54
C GLU A 359 -17.23 -9.62 42.92
N LEU A 360 -16.49 -10.55 43.53
CA LEU A 360 -16.77 -11.01 44.90
C LEU A 360 -16.59 -9.87 45.89
N ALA A 361 -15.55 -9.06 45.78
CA ALA A 361 -15.29 -7.91 46.62
C ALA A 361 -16.46 -6.89 46.54
N LEU A 362 -16.92 -6.56 45.33
CA LEU A 362 -18.05 -5.64 45.13
C LEU A 362 -19.34 -6.20 45.77
N ARG A 363 -19.61 -7.50 45.61
CA ARG A 363 -20.79 -8.13 46.21
C ARG A 363 -20.75 -8.04 47.74
N ALA A 364 -19.62 -8.38 48.34
CA ALA A 364 -19.43 -8.29 49.79
C ALA A 364 -19.51 -6.84 50.29
N SER A 365 -18.92 -5.88 49.58
CA SER A 365 -18.99 -4.45 49.91
C SER A 365 -20.45 -3.91 49.85
N PHE A 366 -21.21 -4.36 48.86
CA PHE A 366 -22.61 -3.97 48.68
C PHE A 366 -23.49 -4.50 49.81
N GLU A 367 -23.28 -5.75 50.25
CA GLU A 367 -24.00 -6.34 51.41
C GLU A 367 -23.68 -5.59 52.72
N LYS A 368 -22.40 -5.31 52.98
CA LYS A 368 -21.95 -4.52 54.15
C LYS A 368 -22.49 -3.09 54.13
N TYR A 369 -22.51 -2.45 52.98
CA TYR A 369 -23.07 -1.11 52.81
C TYR A 369 -24.58 -1.11 53.16
N ASN A 370 -25.35 -2.07 52.61
CA ASN A 370 -26.78 -2.19 52.90
C ASN A 370 -27.07 -2.47 54.39
N SER A 371 -26.12 -3.10 55.09
CA SER A 371 -26.22 -3.38 56.55
C SER A 371 -25.65 -2.23 57.41
N GLY A 372 -25.19 -1.12 56.82
CA GLY A 372 -24.63 0.01 57.53
C GLY A 372 -23.23 -0.23 58.11
N LEU A 373 -22.55 -1.32 57.70
CA LEU A 373 -21.24 -1.74 58.19
C LEU A 373 -20.07 -1.19 57.33
N LEU A 374 -20.39 -0.57 56.19
CA LEU A 374 -19.40 -0.04 55.27
C LEU A 374 -19.81 1.34 54.76
N GLY A 375 -18.88 2.26 54.65
CA GLY A 375 -19.11 3.56 54.04
C GLY A 375 -19.32 3.47 52.50
N TYR A 376 -20.02 4.47 51.95
CA TYR A 376 -20.25 4.51 50.51
C TYR A 376 -18.97 4.67 49.69
N SER A 377 -17.94 5.31 50.22
CA SER A 377 -16.65 5.49 49.57
C SER A 377 -16.00 4.15 49.23
N ASP A 378 -15.99 3.21 50.15
CA ASP A 378 -15.44 1.87 49.99
C ASP A 378 -16.26 1.05 48.96
N LEU A 379 -17.59 1.24 48.97
CA LEU A 379 -18.45 0.65 47.94
C LEU A 379 -18.13 1.20 46.54
N LEU A 380 -17.91 2.50 46.42
CA LEU A 380 -17.55 3.13 45.13
C LEU A 380 -16.16 2.68 44.64
N GLU A 381 -15.22 2.45 45.55
CA GLU A 381 -13.90 1.90 45.20
C GLU A 381 -14.00 0.47 44.68
N ALA A 382 -14.75 -0.42 45.39
CA ALA A 382 -14.98 -1.78 44.92
C ALA A 382 -15.72 -1.82 43.58
N LEU A 383 -16.66 -0.89 43.35
CA LEU A 383 -17.36 -0.71 42.08
C LEU A 383 -16.39 -0.34 40.93
N SER A 384 -15.52 0.64 41.16
CA SER A 384 -14.53 1.06 40.18
C SER A 384 -13.58 -0.08 39.83
N GLN A 385 -13.05 -0.78 40.82
CA GLN A 385 -12.15 -1.91 40.65
C GLN A 385 -12.76 -3.02 39.79
N LYS A 386 -14.06 -3.37 40.00
CA LYS A 386 -14.72 -4.37 39.16
C LYS A 386 -14.82 -3.96 37.70
N PHE A 387 -15.28 -2.74 37.40
CA PHE A 387 -15.47 -2.33 36.01
C PHE A 387 -14.18 -2.03 35.30
N ASP A 388 -13.14 -1.58 36.02
CA ASP A 388 -11.78 -1.42 35.48
C ASP A 388 -11.15 -2.79 35.20
N ALA A 389 -11.35 -3.79 36.08
CA ALA A 389 -10.91 -5.16 35.84
C ALA A 389 -11.53 -5.76 34.57
N ILE A 390 -12.85 -5.60 34.38
CA ILE A 390 -13.54 -6.05 33.15
C ILE A 390 -12.96 -5.35 31.91
N SER A 391 -12.79 -4.04 31.95
CA SER A 391 -12.25 -3.28 30.81
C SER A 391 -10.84 -3.70 30.45
N LEU A 392 -9.97 -3.96 31.43
CA LEU A 392 -8.61 -4.46 31.21
C LEU A 392 -8.60 -5.88 30.64
N PHE A 393 -9.48 -6.76 31.13
CA PHE A 393 -9.57 -8.15 30.69
C PHE A 393 -10.04 -8.23 29.23
N GLU A 394 -11.15 -7.56 28.88
CA GLU A 394 -11.67 -7.58 27.52
C GLU A 394 -10.70 -6.90 26.54
N GLY A 395 -10.13 -5.76 26.91
CA GLY A 395 -9.10 -5.11 26.07
C GLY A 395 -7.87 -5.99 25.82
N ALA A 396 -7.41 -6.75 26.83
CA ALA A 396 -6.27 -7.64 26.66
C ALA A 396 -6.57 -8.84 25.74
N LYS A 397 -7.80 -9.36 25.74
CA LYS A 397 -8.23 -10.43 24.83
C LYS A 397 -8.18 -9.99 23.37
N ASP A 398 -8.75 -8.82 23.09
CA ASP A 398 -8.79 -8.30 21.73
C ASP A 398 -7.39 -7.85 21.26
N GLU A 399 -6.57 -7.29 22.17
CA GLU A 399 -5.16 -6.97 21.89
C GLU A 399 -4.36 -8.22 21.51
N LEU A 400 -4.61 -9.38 22.17
CA LEU A 400 -3.99 -10.64 21.82
C LEU A 400 -4.26 -11.04 20.36
N GLU A 401 -5.52 -10.95 19.93
CA GLU A 401 -5.92 -11.31 18.58
C GLU A 401 -5.31 -10.33 17.53
N ILE A 402 -5.24 -9.03 17.85
CA ILE A 402 -4.56 -8.02 17.03
C ILE A 402 -3.07 -8.35 16.89
N LYS A 403 -2.39 -8.73 17.99
CA LYS A 403 -0.96 -9.09 17.96
C LYS A 403 -0.69 -10.37 17.19
N LYS A 404 -1.58 -11.37 17.24
CA LYS A 404 -1.52 -12.54 16.37
C LYS A 404 -1.65 -12.17 14.90
N ALA A 405 -2.59 -11.29 14.55
CA ALA A 405 -2.75 -10.80 13.19
C ALA A 405 -1.52 -10.02 12.71
N GLU A 406 -0.93 -9.16 13.57
CA GLU A 406 0.33 -8.45 13.25
C GLU A 406 1.47 -9.44 13.01
N TYR A 407 1.58 -10.50 13.80
CA TYR A 407 2.58 -11.54 13.60
C TYR A 407 2.42 -12.26 12.26
N PHE A 408 1.20 -12.63 11.86
CA PHE A 408 0.94 -13.25 10.56
C PHE A 408 1.24 -12.30 9.40
N PHE A 409 0.89 -11.04 9.53
CA PHE A 409 1.19 -10.03 8.51
C PHE A 409 2.70 -9.86 8.32
N GLU A 410 3.46 -9.70 9.42
CA GLU A 410 4.92 -9.51 9.41
C GLU A 410 5.69 -10.78 8.98
N SER A 411 5.12 -11.96 9.21
CA SER A 411 5.68 -13.21 8.69
C SER A 411 5.37 -13.45 7.21
N GLY A 412 4.50 -12.63 6.60
CA GLY A 412 4.08 -12.73 5.20
C GLY A 412 3.03 -13.80 4.93
N GLU A 413 2.29 -14.20 5.96
CA GLU A 413 1.18 -15.11 5.80
C GLU A 413 -0.10 -14.37 5.40
N SER A 414 -0.99 -15.10 4.70
CA SER A 414 -2.32 -14.57 4.34
C SER A 414 -3.18 -14.41 5.58
N ILE A 415 -3.56 -13.19 5.90
CA ILE A 415 -4.45 -12.88 7.04
C ILE A 415 -5.80 -13.58 6.89
N LEU A 416 -6.36 -13.62 5.67
CA LEU A 416 -7.66 -14.27 5.41
C LEU A 416 -7.66 -15.76 5.77
N GLU A 417 -6.54 -16.46 5.57
CA GLU A 417 -6.42 -17.88 5.90
C GLU A 417 -6.25 -18.14 7.39
N ARG A 418 -5.93 -17.12 8.16
CA ARG A 418 -5.69 -17.19 9.61
C ARG A 418 -6.87 -16.73 10.46
N ILE A 419 -7.95 -16.26 9.87
CA ILE A 419 -9.22 -15.94 10.54
C ILE A 419 -9.94 -17.25 10.91
N ARG A 420 -10.58 -17.25 12.07
CA ARG A 420 -11.47 -18.30 12.60
C ARG A 420 -12.73 -17.61 13.11
N ASP A 421 -13.83 -17.69 12.35
CA ASP A 421 -15.16 -17.17 12.72
C ASP A 421 -15.89 -18.09 13.67
#